data_f5f173ebc58c9b1674882e6118e3a543
#
_entry.id   f5f173ebc58c9b1674882e6118e3a543
#
_cell.length_a   1.000
_cell.length_b   1.000
_cell.length_c   1.000
_cell.angle_alpha   90.00
_cell.angle_beta   90.00
_cell.angle_gamma   90.00
#
_symmetry.space_group_name_H-M   'P 1'
#
loop_
_entity.id
_entity.type
_entity.pdbx_description
1 polymer ?
#
loop_
_entity_poly.entity_id
_entity_poly.type
_entity_poly.pdbx_seq_one_letter_code
_entity_poly.pdbx_strand_id
1 'polypeptide(L)'
;KAGISAYIGNGNKRNYRNMARYVRQHIDAKRLFVTPAEEAVESASDVLYHLDEDLSFKTVADYEKYLREQGIYREKAPKIAIVGGLNDPFSGNRANIDSLIVSLQNAGMNVYPVSSYRQRLTFLREIGPDAVIHFAHGRMVMGQADAAVEWLKERNIPIFSPLSMLETQEEWESDPMGMFGGFMSQSIVVPELDGAIYPYVLNDQELDEE
;
A
#
# COMPACT_ATOMS: atom_id res chain seq x y z
N LYS A 1 5.32 23.90 18.84
CA LYS A 1 4.64 23.60 17.55
C LYS A 1 5.53 22.76 16.62
N ALA A 2 6.82 23.11 16.43
CA ALA A 2 7.72 22.39 15.49
C ALA A 2 7.85 20.88 15.78
N GLY A 3 7.94 20.46 17.03
CA GLY A 3 8.07 19.06 17.39
C GLY A 3 6.86 18.21 17.00
N ILE A 4 5.64 18.70 17.26
CA ILE A 4 4.40 17.98 16.89
C ILE A 4 4.26 17.88 15.37
N SER A 5 4.57 18.95 14.64
CA SER A 5 4.48 18.97 13.17
C SER A 5 5.38 17.91 12.51
N ALA A 6 6.56 17.64 13.08
CA ALA A 6 7.46 16.62 12.56
C ALA A 6 6.85 15.19 12.67
N TYR A 7 6.18 14.89 13.77
CA TYR A 7 5.50 13.59 13.94
C TYR A 7 4.29 13.43 13.00
N ILE A 8 3.50 14.50 12.82
CA ILE A 8 2.32 14.46 11.94
C ILE A 8 2.75 14.40 10.47
N GLY A 9 3.74 15.20 10.08
CA GLY A 9 4.23 15.24 8.70
C GLY A 9 4.87 13.93 8.22
N ASN A 10 5.28 13.08 9.17
CA ASN A 10 5.83 11.75 8.92
C ASN A 10 4.95 10.68 9.59
N GLY A 11 3.63 10.72 9.32
CA GLY A 11 2.64 9.88 9.99
C GLY A 11 2.97 8.40 9.89
N ASN A 12 3.23 7.78 11.03
CA ASN A 12 3.32 6.33 11.22
C ASN A 12 3.08 6.02 12.70
N LYS A 13 2.86 4.75 13.01
CA LYS A 13 2.50 4.30 14.36
C LYS A 13 3.55 4.70 15.42
N ARG A 14 4.83 4.58 15.08
CA ARG A 14 5.95 4.98 15.96
C ARG A 14 5.94 6.48 16.22
N ASN A 15 5.76 7.28 15.17
CA ASN A 15 5.72 8.74 15.30
C ASN A 15 4.51 9.22 16.09
N TYR A 16 3.32 8.66 15.89
CA TYR A 16 2.13 9.00 16.68
C TYR A 16 2.30 8.64 18.15
N ARG A 17 2.92 7.50 18.46
CA ARG A 17 3.28 7.11 19.84
C ARG A 17 4.26 8.10 20.46
N ASN A 18 5.27 8.51 19.73
CA ASN A 18 6.27 9.48 20.21
C ASN A 18 5.69 10.89 20.28
N MET A 19 4.77 11.27 19.41
CA MET A 19 4.00 12.51 19.52
C MET A 19 3.22 12.56 20.84
N ALA A 20 2.53 11.49 21.20
CA ALA A 20 1.81 11.40 22.45
C ALA A 20 2.78 11.54 23.67
N ARG A 21 3.94 10.88 23.61
CA ARG A 21 5.00 11.04 24.62
C ARG A 21 5.53 12.49 24.70
N TYR A 22 5.74 13.12 23.54
CA TYR A 22 6.17 14.52 23.44
C TYR A 22 5.15 15.47 24.08
N VAL A 23 3.87 15.29 23.79
CA VAL A 23 2.78 16.07 24.40
C VAL A 23 2.82 15.91 25.94
N ARG A 24 2.91 14.69 26.44
CA ARG A 24 3.01 14.41 27.86
C ARG A 24 4.28 15.00 28.51
N GLN A 25 5.38 15.01 27.79
CA GLN A 25 6.66 15.51 28.29
C GLN A 25 6.71 17.03 28.35
N HIS A 26 6.13 17.73 27.36
CA HIS A 26 6.34 19.15 27.15
C HIS A 26 5.10 20.03 27.33
N ILE A 27 3.92 19.46 27.20
CA ILE A 27 2.66 20.23 27.15
C ILE A 27 1.76 19.93 28.34
N ASP A 28 1.64 18.68 28.75
CA ASP A 28 0.78 18.29 29.86
C ASP A 28 1.19 18.92 31.19
N ALA A 29 0.20 19.29 31.99
CA ALA A 29 0.41 19.87 33.34
C ALA A 29 0.96 18.83 34.33
N LYS A 30 0.58 17.56 34.20
CA LYS A 30 1.02 16.44 35.04
C LYS A 30 2.08 15.61 34.32
N ARG A 31 3.33 15.72 34.75
CA ARG A 31 4.50 15.08 34.13
C ARG A 31 5.06 13.89 34.94
N LEU A 32 4.20 13.14 35.62
CA LEU A 32 4.61 11.97 36.38
C LEU A 32 4.74 10.76 35.47
N PHE A 33 5.86 10.02 35.60
CA PHE A 33 6.12 8.78 34.85
C PHE A 33 6.07 8.94 33.33
N VAL A 34 6.73 9.95 32.78
CA VAL A 34 6.77 10.22 31.35
C VAL A 34 7.93 9.48 30.70
N THR A 35 7.65 8.60 29.75
CA THR A 35 8.67 8.05 28.88
C THR A 35 9.13 9.14 27.91
N PRO A 36 10.44 9.39 27.76
CA PRO A 36 10.93 10.37 26.81
C PRO A 36 10.47 10.10 25.37
N ALA A 37 10.11 11.15 24.66
CA ALA A 37 9.82 11.03 23.23
C ALA A 37 11.14 10.88 22.44
N GLU A 38 11.14 9.97 21.49
CA GLU A 38 12.18 9.87 20.48
C GLU A 38 11.95 10.92 19.39
N GLU A 39 12.97 11.24 18.62
CA GLU A 39 12.82 12.11 17.45
C GLU A 39 11.90 11.48 16.39
N ALA A 40 11.21 12.31 15.61
CA ALA A 40 10.38 11.85 14.52
C ALA A 40 11.26 11.16 13.45
N VAL A 41 10.82 9.98 13.02
CA VAL A 41 11.45 9.24 11.94
C VAL A 41 10.76 9.61 10.63
N GLU A 42 11.54 9.89 9.60
CA GLU A 42 10.98 10.14 8.26
C GLU A 42 10.19 8.93 7.78
N SER A 43 9.02 9.19 7.20
CA SER A 43 8.22 8.16 6.57
C SER A 43 9.00 7.56 5.41
N ALA A 44 9.08 6.24 5.38
CA ALA A 44 9.77 5.55 4.30
C ALA A 44 8.96 5.70 3.00
N SER A 45 9.58 6.26 1.98
CA SER A 45 9.07 6.29 0.62
C SER A 45 9.91 5.36 -0.26
N ASP A 46 9.31 4.85 -1.33
CA ASP A 46 9.98 3.93 -2.25
C ASP A 46 10.54 2.69 -1.54
N VAL A 47 9.64 1.88 -0.98
CA VAL A 47 9.96 0.68 -0.20
C VAL A 47 9.04 -0.48 -0.54
N LEU A 48 9.48 -1.70 -0.21
CA LEU A 48 8.59 -2.83 0.02
C LEU A 48 8.22 -2.88 1.50
N TYR A 49 7.06 -3.45 1.79
CA TYR A 49 6.58 -3.60 3.18
C TYR A 49 5.95 -4.99 3.39
N HIS A 50 5.68 -5.34 4.63
CA HIS A 50 4.99 -6.57 5.00
C HIS A 50 3.90 -6.28 6.04
N LEU A 51 3.37 -7.31 6.69
CA LEU A 51 2.26 -7.20 7.66
C LEU A 51 2.58 -6.35 8.90
N ASP A 52 3.85 -6.23 9.28
CA ASP A 52 4.26 -5.34 10.36
C ASP A 52 4.33 -3.90 9.84
N GLU A 53 3.54 -3.01 10.41
CA GLU A 53 3.43 -1.61 10.02
C GLU A 53 4.75 -0.82 10.17
N ASP A 54 5.64 -1.26 11.04
CA ASP A 54 6.94 -0.61 11.26
C ASP A 54 8.05 -1.23 10.38
N LEU A 55 7.76 -2.29 9.60
CA LEU A 55 8.71 -2.95 8.72
C LEU A 55 8.65 -2.41 7.29
N SER A 56 9.78 -1.95 6.80
CA SER A 56 9.95 -1.54 5.41
C SER A 56 11.35 -1.88 4.90
N PHE A 57 11.47 -2.16 3.60
CA PHE A 57 12.69 -2.62 2.96
C PHE A 57 12.97 -1.75 1.73
N LYS A 58 14.17 -1.21 1.63
CA LYS A 58 14.59 -0.36 0.52
C LYS A 58 14.98 -1.14 -0.73
N THR A 59 15.25 -2.43 -0.61
CA THR A 59 15.66 -3.28 -1.72
C THR A 59 14.85 -4.58 -1.74
N VAL A 60 14.68 -5.15 -2.93
CA VAL A 60 14.04 -6.47 -3.09
C VAL A 60 14.85 -7.56 -2.39
N ALA A 61 16.18 -7.45 -2.44
CA ALA A 61 17.07 -8.42 -1.79
C ALA A 61 16.88 -8.48 -0.27
N ASP A 62 16.78 -7.32 0.41
CA ASP A 62 16.55 -7.27 1.86
C ASP A 62 15.16 -7.82 2.22
N TYR A 63 14.16 -7.54 1.37
CA TYR A 63 12.81 -8.06 1.55
C TYR A 63 12.78 -9.59 1.38
N GLU A 64 13.38 -10.13 0.32
CA GLU A 64 13.46 -11.59 0.11
C GLU A 64 14.25 -12.28 1.23
N LYS A 65 15.32 -11.66 1.72
CA LYS A 65 16.06 -12.17 2.88
C LYS A 65 15.15 -12.28 4.10
N TYR A 66 14.38 -11.22 4.39
CA TYR A 66 13.39 -11.23 5.48
C TYR A 66 12.38 -12.38 5.29
N LEU A 67 11.79 -12.53 4.09
CA LEU A 67 10.82 -13.59 3.84
C LEU A 67 11.43 -14.99 4.05
N ARG A 68 12.70 -15.20 3.71
CA ARG A 68 13.42 -16.46 3.95
C ARG A 68 13.65 -16.69 5.45
N GLU A 69 14.06 -15.67 6.18
CA GLU A 69 14.27 -15.74 7.63
C GLU A 69 12.97 -16.04 8.39
N GLN A 70 11.84 -15.56 7.88
CA GLN A 70 10.51 -15.85 8.43
C GLN A 70 9.94 -17.20 7.95
N GLY A 71 10.61 -17.92 7.06
CA GLY A 71 10.12 -19.18 6.48
C GLY A 71 8.90 -19.00 5.54
N ILE A 72 8.68 -17.79 5.05
CA ILE A 72 7.56 -17.44 4.16
C ILE A 72 7.94 -17.64 2.69
N TYR A 73 9.20 -17.35 2.32
CA TYR A 73 9.67 -17.47 0.94
C TYR A 73 9.60 -18.89 0.44
N ARG A 74 9.05 -19.09 -0.76
CA ARG A 74 8.93 -20.39 -1.42
C ARG A 74 9.69 -20.40 -2.73
N GLU A 75 10.68 -21.26 -2.85
CA GLU A 75 11.43 -21.41 -4.09
C GLU A 75 10.50 -21.83 -5.24
N LYS A 76 10.66 -21.19 -6.40
CA LYS A 76 9.87 -21.44 -7.63
C LYS A 76 8.38 -21.14 -7.52
N ALA A 77 7.90 -20.56 -6.42
CA ALA A 77 6.52 -20.12 -6.32
C ALA A 77 6.30 -18.84 -7.14
N PRO A 78 5.08 -18.62 -7.66
CA PRO A 78 4.75 -17.41 -8.37
C PRO A 78 5.02 -16.15 -7.52
N LYS A 79 5.51 -15.12 -8.16
CA LYS A 79 5.76 -13.80 -7.57
C LYS A 79 4.62 -12.86 -7.93
N ILE A 80 3.93 -12.33 -6.94
CA ILE A 80 2.84 -11.39 -7.11
C ILE A 80 3.26 -10.04 -6.54
N ALA A 81 3.34 -9.01 -7.39
CA ALA A 81 3.56 -7.65 -6.94
C ALA A 81 2.22 -6.97 -6.65
N ILE A 82 2.12 -6.30 -5.51
CA ILE A 82 0.98 -5.44 -5.17
C ILE A 82 1.47 -3.99 -5.26
N VAL A 83 0.84 -3.18 -6.11
CA VAL A 83 1.24 -1.79 -6.35
C VAL A 83 0.04 -0.84 -6.33
N GLY A 84 0.30 0.43 -6.14
CA GLY A 84 -0.75 1.44 -6.02
C GLY A 84 -1.35 1.41 -4.63
N GLY A 85 -2.59 1.78 -4.58
CA GLY A 85 -3.32 1.97 -3.35
C GLY A 85 -3.37 3.44 -2.95
N LEU A 86 -4.52 3.83 -2.42
CA LEU A 86 -4.75 5.15 -1.87
C LEU A 86 -4.20 5.26 -0.44
N ASN A 87 -3.91 4.12 0.17
CA ASN A 87 -3.51 4.03 1.57
C ASN A 87 -1.99 3.95 1.68
N ASP A 88 -1.45 4.84 2.48
CA ASP A 88 -0.09 4.71 2.99
C ASP A 88 -0.01 3.43 3.84
N PRO A 89 0.91 2.50 3.57
CA PRO A 89 1.06 1.27 4.34
C PRO A 89 1.32 1.54 5.83
N PHE A 90 1.70 2.75 6.19
CA PHE A 90 1.99 3.16 7.57
C PHE A 90 0.84 3.94 8.24
N SER A 91 -0.27 4.16 7.55
CA SER A 91 -1.41 4.93 8.07
C SER A 91 -2.35 4.14 8.99
N GLY A 92 -2.19 2.83 9.06
CA GLY A 92 -3.06 1.94 9.83
C GLY A 92 -4.35 1.50 9.10
N ASN A 93 -4.71 2.13 7.99
CA ASN A 93 -5.86 1.74 7.16
C ASN A 93 -5.41 0.77 6.05
N ARG A 94 -5.07 -0.46 6.42
CA ARG A 94 -4.49 -1.44 5.51
C ARG A 94 -5.04 -2.87 5.67
N ALA A 95 -6.13 -3.04 6.41
CA ALA A 95 -6.69 -4.36 6.70
C ALA A 95 -6.99 -5.17 5.43
N ASN A 96 -7.48 -4.52 4.37
CA ASN A 96 -7.73 -5.12 3.07
C ASN A 96 -6.44 -5.61 2.40
N ILE A 97 -5.38 -4.82 2.42
CA ILE A 97 -4.07 -5.20 1.85
C ILE A 97 -3.45 -6.33 2.67
N ASP A 98 -3.50 -6.25 3.99
CA ASP A 98 -2.96 -7.30 4.87
C ASP A 98 -3.69 -8.63 4.66
N SER A 99 -5.02 -8.60 4.55
CA SER A 99 -5.83 -9.79 4.22
C SER A 99 -5.46 -10.38 2.87
N LEU A 100 -5.21 -9.54 1.87
CA LEU A 100 -4.78 -9.97 0.54
C LEU A 100 -3.40 -10.61 0.58
N ILE A 101 -2.42 -10.00 1.28
CA ILE A 101 -1.08 -10.55 1.45
C ILE A 101 -1.17 -11.95 2.07
N VAL A 102 -1.91 -12.10 3.19
CA VAL A 102 -2.08 -13.37 3.88
C VAL A 102 -2.74 -14.42 2.97
N SER A 103 -3.78 -14.04 2.26
CA SER A 103 -4.51 -14.95 1.36
C SER A 103 -3.62 -15.47 0.23
N LEU A 104 -2.85 -14.60 -0.41
CA LEU A 104 -1.93 -14.99 -1.48
C LEU A 104 -0.77 -15.86 -0.96
N GLN A 105 -0.21 -15.54 0.20
CA GLN A 105 0.83 -16.36 0.83
C GLN A 105 0.30 -17.75 1.22
N ASN A 106 -0.93 -17.82 1.74
CA ASN A 106 -1.58 -19.10 2.04
C ASN A 106 -1.86 -19.92 0.77
N ALA A 107 -2.14 -19.24 -0.35
CA ALA A 107 -2.25 -19.87 -1.66
C ALA A 107 -0.90 -20.32 -2.26
N GLY A 108 0.20 -20.07 -1.56
CA GLY A 108 1.53 -20.56 -1.95
C GLY A 108 2.35 -19.60 -2.80
N MET A 109 2.01 -18.34 -2.85
CA MET A 109 2.67 -17.32 -3.67
C MET A 109 3.68 -16.51 -2.85
N ASN A 110 4.71 -15.97 -3.51
CA ASN A 110 5.58 -14.94 -2.95
C ASN A 110 4.99 -13.57 -3.27
N VAL A 111 4.68 -12.79 -2.24
CA VAL A 111 3.97 -11.52 -2.38
C VAL A 111 4.91 -10.36 -2.11
N TYR A 112 4.88 -9.35 -2.99
CA TYR A 112 5.74 -8.17 -2.94
C TYR A 112 4.91 -6.89 -2.92
N PRO A 113 4.50 -6.42 -1.74
CA PRO A 113 3.80 -5.14 -1.61
C PRO A 113 4.80 -3.98 -1.78
N VAL A 114 4.56 -3.13 -2.77
CA VAL A 114 5.43 -2.01 -3.14
C VAL A 114 4.74 -0.69 -2.84
N SER A 115 5.25 0.06 -1.88
CA SER A 115 4.91 1.44 -1.65
C SER A 115 5.95 2.32 -2.33
N SER A 116 5.67 2.70 -3.56
CA SER A 116 6.54 3.55 -4.35
C SER A 116 5.74 4.32 -5.38
N TYR A 117 6.09 5.57 -5.54
CA TYR A 117 5.52 6.42 -6.58
C TYR A 117 6.50 6.62 -7.74
N ARG A 118 7.78 6.86 -7.43
CA ARG A 118 8.79 7.19 -8.43
C ARG A 118 9.58 5.98 -8.91
N GLN A 119 9.82 5.01 -8.04
CA GLN A 119 10.65 3.83 -8.34
C GLN A 119 9.84 2.56 -8.61
N ARG A 120 8.53 2.68 -8.79
CA ARG A 120 7.65 1.52 -8.97
C ARG A 120 8.10 0.59 -10.10
N LEU A 121 8.42 1.15 -11.28
CA LEU A 121 8.89 0.33 -12.40
C LEU A 121 10.25 -0.34 -12.13
N THR A 122 11.13 0.33 -11.37
CA THR A 122 12.41 -0.24 -10.96
C THR A 122 12.19 -1.46 -10.07
N PHE A 123 11.36 -1.33 -9.04
CA PHE A 123 10.98 -2.46 -8.19
C PHE A 123 10.34 -3.60 -8.98
N LEU A 124 9.39 -3.31 -9.85
CA LEU A 124 8.73 -4.35 -10.65
C LEU A 124 9.73 -5.11 -11.54
N ARG A 125 10.68 -4.40 -12.16
CA ARG A 125 11.73 -5.04 -12.96
C ARG A 125 12.67 -5.90 -12.13
N GLU A 126 13.00 -5.47 -10.92
CA GLU A 126 13.86 -6.21 -10.00
C GLU A 126 13.16 -7.46 -9.43
N ILE A 127 11.88 -7.35 -9.06
CA ILE A 127 11.05 -8.47 -8.59
C ILE A 127 10.86 -9.50 -9.70
N GLY A 128 10.57 -9.05 -10.93
CA GLY A 128 10.17 -9.90 -12.04
C GLY A 128 8.90 -10.69 -11.74
N PRO A 129 7.76 -10.05 -11.44
CA PRO A 129 6.55 -10.73 -11.00
C PRO A 129 5.90 -11.51 -12.15
N ASP A 130 5.18 -12.57 -11.79
CA ASP A 130 4.33 -13.33 -12.71
C ASP A 130 2.98 -12.65 -12.93
N ALA A 131 2.53 -11.83 -11.98
CA ALA A 131 1.35 -10.99 -12.09
C ALA A 131 1.48 -9.74 -11.20
N VAL A 132 0.74 -8.68 -11.57
CA VAL A 132 0.64 -7.44 -10.78
C VAL A 132 -0.80 -7.25 -10.34
N ILE A 133 -0.99 -6.94 -9.06
CA ILE A 133 -2.26 -6.45 -8.53
C ILE A 133 -2.09 -4.94 -8.33
N HIS A 134 -2.86 -4.16 -9.07
CA HIS A 134 -2.80 -2.71 -9.06
C HIS A 134 -4.07 -2.13 -8.43
N PHE A 135 -3.97 -1.61 -7.22
CA PHE A 135 -5.03 -0.79 -6.61
C PHE A 135 -5.01 0.56 -7.31
N ALA A 136 -5.78 0.65 -8.37
CA ALA A 136 -5.66 1.72 -9.33
C ALA A 136 -6.19 3.07 -8.82
N HIS A 137 -5.38 4.10 -9.03
CA HIS A 137 -5.77 5.49 -9.05
C HIS A 137 -4.98 6.19 -10.15
N GLY A 138 -5.43 6.00 -11.38
CA GLY A 138 -4.69 6.42 -12.59
C GLY A 138 -3.79 5.33 -13.17
N ARG A 139 -2.77 5.73 -13.92
CA ARG A 139 -1.80 4.80 -14.54
C ARG A 139 -0.97 4.09 -13.48
N MET A 140 -0.63 2.83 -13.74
CA MET A 140 0.17 2.02 -12.83
C MET A 140 1.53 2.66 -12.52
N VAL A 141 2.19 3.23 -13.51
CA VAL A 141 3.47 3.93 -13.34
C VAL A 141 3.37 5.35 -13.87
N MET A 142 3.39 6.32 -12.97
CA MET A 142 3.37 7.73 -13.35
C MET A 142 4.71 8.16 -13.97
N GLY A 143 4.62 8.93 -15.06
CA GLY A 143 5.78 9.48 -15.77
C GLY A 143 6.57 8.48 -16.63
N GLN A 144 6.31 7.17 -16.50
CA GLN A 144 6.94 6.10 -17.30
C GLN A 144 5.92 5.07 -17.76
N ALA A 145 4.68 5.48 -18.01
CA ALA A 145 3.57 4.58 -18.31
C ALA A 145 3.82 3.74 -19.55
N ASP A 146 4.28 4.35 -20.66
CA ASP A 146 4.53 3.63 -21.90
C ASP A 146 5.66 2.60 -21.75
N ALA A 147 6.74 2.96 -21.04
CA ALA A 147 7.83 2.03 -20.77
C ALA A 147 7.39 0.85 -19.86
N ALA A 148 6.43 1.10 -18.96
CA ALA A 148 5.84 0.06 -18.13
C ALA A 148 4.96 -0.89 -18.98
N VAL A 149 4.12 -0.35 -19.84
CA VAL A 149 3.25 -1.13 -20.76
C VAL A 149 4.09 -2.02 -21.68
N GLU A 150 5.11 -1.47 -22.30
CA GLU A 150 6.01 -2.27 -23.17
C GLU A 150 6.69 -3.38 -22.38
N TRP A 151 7.21 -3.09 -21.20
CA TRP A 151 7.84 -4.10 -20.34
C TRP A 151 6.88 -5.21 -19.92
N LEU A 152 5.63 -4.86 -19.59
CA LEU A 152 4.58 -5.83 -19.24
C LEU A 152 4.25 -6.74 -20.44
N LYS A 153 4.08 -6.16 -21.63
CA LYS A 153 3.81 -6.90 -22.85
C LYS A 153 4.94 -7.85 -23.20
N GLU A 154 6.20 -7.38 -23.18
CA GLU A 154 7.37 -8.21 -23.46
C GLU A 154 7.48 -9.42 -22.53
N ARG A 155 7.04 -9.28 -21.30
CA ARG A 155 7.08 -10.33 -20.27
C ARG A 155 5.79 -11.11 -20.12
N ASN A 156 4.73 -10.69 -20.84
CA ASN A 156 3.38 -11.26 -20.71
C ASN A 156 2.86 -11.28 -19.28
N ILE A 157 3.06 -10.17 -18.56
CA ILE A 157 2.64 -10.03 -17.15
C ILE A 157 1.24 -9.43 -17.10
N PRO A 158 0.23 -10.14 -16.58
CA PRO A 158 -1.13 -9.61 -16.40
C PRO A 158 -1.20 -8.62 -15.24
N ILE A 159 -2.10 -7.63 -15.37
CA ILE A 159 -2.45 -6.69 -14.31
C ILE A 159 -3.90 -6.93 -13.89
N PHE A 160 -4.12 -7.19 -12.63
CA PHE A 160 -5.45 -7.25 -12.00
C PHE A 160 -5.71 -5.96 -11.25
N SER A 161 -6.88 -5.36 -11.47
CA SER A 161 -7.27 -4.08 -10.84
C SER A 161 -8.47 -4.26 -9.92
N PRO A 162 -8.26 -4.68 -8.66
CA PRO A 162 -9.34 -4.67 -7.69
C PRO A 162 -9.70 -3.23 -7.32
N LEU A 163 -10.98 -3.02 -7.03
CA LEU A 163 -11.54 -1.73 -6.64
C LEU A 163 -11.77 -1.71 -5.13
N SER A 164 -11.28 -0.66 -4.48
CA SER A 164 -11.70 -0.29 -3.13
C SER A 164 -12.70 0.84 -3.27
N MET A 165 -13.97 0.57 -2.98
CA MET A 165 -15.03 1.56 -3.09
C MET A 165 -14.85 2.64 -2.05
N LEU A 166 -15.25 3.87 -2.40
CA LEU A 166 -15.24 5.03 -1.50
C LEU A 166 -16.58 5.27 -0.83
N GLU A 167 -17.55 4.40 -1.12
CA GLU A 167 -18.94 4.46 -0.69
C GLU A 167 -19.27 3.16 0.05
N THR A 168 -20.29 3.21 0.89
CA THR A 168 -20.86 1.99 1.48
C THR A 168 -21.60 1.18 0.42
N GLN A 169 -21.80 -0.10 0.67
CA GLN A 169 -22.59 -0.95 -0.22
C GLN A 169 -24.02 -0.39 -0.43
N GLU A 170 -24.68 0.11 0.62
CA GLU A 170 -26.02 0.69 0.56
C GLU A 170 -26.07 1.96 -0.32
N GLU A 171 -25.10 2.85 -0.17
CA GLU A 171 -24.97 4.04 -1.00
C GLU A 171 -24.82 3.67 -2.47
N TRP A 172 -23.90 2.75 -2.77
CA TRP A 172 -23.65 2.28 -4.13
C TRP A 172 -24.87 1.58 -4.76
N GLU A 173 -25.58 0.72 -4.01
CA GLU A 173 -26.77 0.03 -4.50
C GLU A 173 -27.95 0.98 -4.74
N SER A 174 -28.03 2.06 -4.00
CA SER A 174 -29.10 3.07 -4.11
C SER A 174 -28.86 4.11 -5.20
N ASP A 175 -27.62 4.26 -5.67
CA ASP A 175 -27.27 5.23 -6.71
C ASP A 175 -27.48 4.63 -8.11
N PRO A 176 -28.47 5.13 -8.90
CA PRO A 176 -28.72 4.64 -10.25
C PRO A 176 -27.55 4.88 -11.22
N MET A 177 -26.62 5.78 -10.88
CA MET A 177 -25.39 6.01 -11.63
C MET A 177 -24.30 5.02 -11.25
N GLY A 178 -24.42 4.34 -10.11
CA GLY A 178 -23.43 3.45 -9.56
C GLY A 178 -22.17 4.21 -9.15
N MET A 179 -21.04 3.85 -9.72
CA MET A 179 -19.77 4.50 -9.44
C MET A 179 -19.70 5.91 -10.04
N PHE A 180 -19.28 6.89 -9.25
CA PHE A 180 -19.16 8.26 -9.73
C PHE A 180 -18.05 8.40 -10.80
N GLY A 181 -18.28 9.24 -11.83
CA GLY A 181 -17.48 9.28 -13.05
C GLY A 181 -15.99 9.55 -12.87
N GLY A 182 -15.59 10.34 -11.88
CA GLY A 182 -14.18 10.59 -11.56
C GLY A 182 -13.49 9.34 -11.04
N PHE A 183 -14.14 8.58 -10.17
CA PHE A 183 -13.63 7.33 -9.63
C PHE A 183 -13.57 6.24 -10.72
N MET A 184 -14.62 6.12 -11.54
CA MET A 184 -14.63 5.22 -12.70
C MET A 184 -13.45 5.51 -13.64
N SER A 185 -13.23 6.80 -13.96
CA SER A 185 -12.12 7.19 -14.82
C SER A 185 -10.76 6.76 -14.27
N GLN A 186 -10.50 7.04 -12.99
CA GLN A 186 -9.20 6.77 -12.37
C GLN A 186 -8.98 5.29 -12.02
N SER A 187 -10.04 4.56 -11.75
CA SER A 187 -9.92 3.19 -11.23
C SER A 187 -10.22 2.11 -12.28
N ILE A 188 -10.88 2.46 -13.38
CA ILE A 188 -11.21 1.52 -14.46
C ILE A 188 -10.62 1.99 -15.79
N VAL A 189 -11.07 3.15 -16.31
CA VAL A 189 -10.77 3.58 -17.69
C VAL A 189 -9.28 3.85 -17.89
N VAL A 190 -8.65 4.58 -16.97
CA VAL A 190 -7.22 4.90 -17.09
C VAL A 190 -6.33 3.66 -16.92
N PRO A 191 -6.58 2.75 -15.97
CA PRO A 191 -5.85 1.49 -15.85
C PRO A 191 -5.96 0.55 -17.06
N GLU A 192 -7.06 0.60 -17.83
CA GLU A 192 -7.18 -0.17 -19.08
C GLU A 192 -6.10 0.21 -20.10
N LEU A 193 -5.60 1.45 -20.07
CA LEU A 193 -4.48 1.89 -20.91
C LEU A 193 -3.16 1.18 -20.56
N ASP A 194 -3.06 0.64 -19.37
CA ASP A 194 -1.93 -0.20 -18.91
C ASP A 194 -2.16 -1.69 -19.17
N GLY A 195 -3.34 -2.07 -19.69
CA GLY A 195 -3.73 -3.45 -19.91
C GLY A 195 -4.31 -4.13 -18.66
N ALA A 196 -4.81 -3.35 -17.69
CA ALA A 196 -5.48 -3.88 -16.52
C ALA A 196 -6.77 -4.62 -16.91
N ILE A 197 -6.98 -5.77 -16.31
CA ILE A 197 -8.11 -6.66 -16.57
C ILE A 197 -8.88 -6.95 -15.28
N TYR A 198 -10.14 -7.34 -15.46
CA TYR A 198 -11.03 -7.75 -14.36
C TYR A 198 -11.12 -6.71 -13.23
N PRO A 199 -11.67 -5.51 -13.49
CA PRO A 199 -12.06 -4.62 -12.40
C PRO A 199 -13.18 -5.30 -11.61
N TYR A 200 -12.95 -5.53 -10.33
CA TYR A 200 -13.93 -6.10 -9.41
C TYR A 200 -13.83 -5.42 -8.06
N VAL A 201 -14.94 -5.28 -7.39
CA VAL A 201 -14.99 -4.69 -6.05
C VAL A 201 -14.38 -5.68 -5.06
N LEU A 202 -13.37 -5.23 -4.33
CA LEU A 202 -12.70 -6.02 -3.29
C LEU A 202 -13.27 -5.69 -1.91
N ASN A 203 -13.52 -4.42 -1.66
CA ASN A 203 -14.06 -3.92 -0.39
C ASN A 203 -14.79 -2.59 -0.60
N ASP A 204 -15.67 -2.28 0.31
CA ASP A 204 -16.40 -1.02 0.46
C ASP A 204 -16.00 -0.29 1.75
N GLN A 205 -16.71 0.78 2.08
CA GLN A 205 -16.54 1.51 3.34
C GLN A 205 -17.52 0.96 4.38
N GLU A 206 -17.04 0.74 5.58
CA GLU A 206 -17.88 0.55 6.76
C GLU A 206 -17.92 1.87 7.54
N LEU A 207 -19.11 2.30 7.96
CA LEU A 207 -19.25 3.43 8.85
C LEU A 207 -19.06 2.92 10.28
N ASP A 208 -18.16 3.56 11.02
CA ASP A 208 -18.05 3.30 12.46
C ASP A 208 -19.38 3.71 13.12
N GLU A 209 -19.99 2.79 13.87
CA GLU A 209 -21.12 3.13 14.74
C GLU A 209 -20.61 4.06 15.84
N GLU A 210 -21.13 5.31 15.93
CA GLU A 210 -20.84 6.26 17.00
C GLU A 210 -21.45 5.83 18.34
#